data_88f99e0cc3132df1b1430699544af3f4
#
_entry.id   88f99e0cc3132df1b1430699544af3f4
#
_cell.length_a   1.000
_cell.length_b   1.000
_cell.length_c   1.000
_cell.angle_alpha   90.00
_cell.angle_beta   90.00
_cell.angle_gamma   90.00
#
_symmetry.space_group_name_H-M   'P 1'
#
loop_
_entity.id
_entity.type
_entity.pdbx_description
1 polymer ?
#
loop_
_entity_poly.entity_id
_entity_poly.type
_entity_poly.pdbx_seq_one_letter_code
_entity_poly.pdbx_strand_id
1 'polypeptide(L)'
;VTSLVSHADPLFSFYDDATGAHSALTAASLGSWASRTSALLTSGCGLGPGTRVAVLLPPHWQTAVALLGAWSAGVAVSYRLSTSVAGLPVDDDGPFDALFVSRGRLDDWLVDVPSATHRFLFDVGDEKRPVATPDGYREFLPSLGSHASDPDPSVFLRATDPATADGTTFGQWGSLAHELGQRADLARGDRVLVDAAEHEHPLKWLLTPLSAGASVVLCANLDRSRLDTRIAAERVTHVL
;
A
#
# COMPACT_ATOMS: atom_id res chain seq x y z
N VAL A 1 -14.36 26.36 28.72
CA VAL A 1 -14.80 25.94 27.36
C VAL A 1 -13.73 25.00 26.82
N THR A 2 -13.93 23.71 27.07
CA THR A 2 -13.01 22.63 26.64
C THR A 2 -13.27 22.39 25.15
N SER A 3 -12.30 22.72 24.31
CA SER A 3 -12.32 22.42 22.89
C SER A 3 -12.34 20.90 22.71
N LEU A 4 -13.48 20.35 22.30
CA LEU A 4 -13.59 19.00 21.77
C LEU A 4 -12.90 18.97 20.39
N VAL A 5 -11.59 18.76 20.39
CA VAL A 5 -10.88 18.33 19.18
C VAL A 5 -11.33 16.89 18.95
N SER A 6 -12.28 16.71 18.06
CA SER A 6 -12.64 15.40 17.53
C SER A 6 -11.42 14.89 16.74
N HIS A 7 -10.56 14.11 17.40
CA HIS A 7 -9.60 13.28 16.70
C HIS A 7 -10.43 12.21 16.01
N ALA A 8 -10.58 12.33 14.70
CA ALA A 8 -11.18 11.25 13.92
C ALA A 8 -10.32 9.99 14.17
N ASP A 9 -10.97 8.89 14.55
CA ASP A 9 -10.27 7.63 14.79
C ASP A 9 -9.45 7.24 13.56
N PRO A 10 -8.22 6.71 13.71
CA PRO A 10 -7.39 6.34 12.58
C PRO A 10 -8.04 5.21 11.78
N LEU A 11 -8.13 5.40 10.46
CA LEU A 11 -8.54 4.34 9.54
C LEU A 11 -7.43 3.29 9.37
N PHE A 12 -6.18 3.73 9.44
CA PHE A 12 -5.02 2.89 9.24
C PHE A 12 -3.95 3.22 10.27
N SER A 13 -3.61 2.26 11.14
CA SER A 13 -2.46 2.31 12.05
C SER A 13 -1.40 1.34 11.58
N PHE A 14 -0.14 1.75 11.62
CA PHE A 14 1.02 0.91 11.32
C PHE A 14 1.94 0.86 12.53
N TYR A 15 2.42 -0.34 12.84
CA TYR A 15 3.41 -0.60 13.87
C TYR A 15 4.53 -1.47 13.31
N ASP A 16 5.76 -1.17 13.69
CA ASP A 16 6.91 -2.04 13.47
C ASP A 16 7.60 -2.30 14.82
N ASP A 17 7.49 -3.53 15.31
CA ASP A 17 8.01 -3.88 16.64
C ASP A 17 9.54 -4.03 16.67
N ALA A 18 10.19 -4.22 15.52
CA ALA A 18 11.66 -4.27 15.44
C ALA A 18 12.29 -2.87 15.57
N THR A 19 11.67 -1.87 14.98
CA THR A 19 12.19 -0.50 14.96
C THR A 19 11.52 0.42 15.98
N GLY A 20 10.33 0.05 16.47
CA GLY A 20 9.46 0.89 17.28
C GLY A 20 8.73 1.98 16.48
N ALA A 21 8.76 1.92 15.16
CA ALA A 21 8.06 2.87 14.31
C ALA A 21 6.54 2.72 14.46
N HIS A 22 5.86 3.88 14.48
CA HIS A 22 4.41 3.94 14.52
C HIS A 22 3.89 5.08 13.65
N SER A 23 2.83 4.83 12.92
CA SER A 23 2.12 5.83 12.13
C SER A 23 0.62 5.59 12.18
N ALA A 24 -0.17 6.66 12.23
CA ALA A 24 -1.61 6.59 12.23
C ALA A 24 -2.19 7.57 11.19
N LEU A 25 -3.04 7.08 10.32
CA LEU A 25 -3.64 7.84 9.23
C LEU A 25 -5.17 7.81 9.38
N THR A 26 -5.78 8.99 9.40
CA THR A 26 -7.23 9.12 9.25
C THR A 26 -7.64 8.83 7.80
N ALA A 27 -8.92 8.60 7.55
CA ALA A 27 -9.44 8.45 6.19
C ALA A 27 -9.07 9.67 5.30
N ALA A 28 -9.14 10.88 5.85
CA ALA A 28 -8.80 12.10 5.13
C ALA A 28 -7.30 12.17 4.80
N SER A 29 -6.41 11.83 5.74
CA SER A 29 -4.97 11.85 5.49
C SER A 29 -4.54 10.75 4.53
N LEU A 30 -5.07 9.53 4.67
CA LEU A 30 -4.81 8.44 3.72
C LEU A 30 -5.27 8.81 2.31
N GLY A 31 -6.49 9.37 2.18
CA GLY A 31 -7.03 9.85 0.90
C GLY A 31 -6.19 10.97 0.29
N SER A 32 -5.74 11.94 1.09
CA SER A 32 -4.86 13.03 0.62
C SER A 32 -3.52 12.50 0.08
N TRP A 33 -2.88 11.57 0.78
CA TRP A 33 -1.65 10.95 0.31
C TRP A 33 -1.86 10.11 -0.97
N ALA A 34 -2.96 9.35 -1.05
CA ALA A 34 -3.31 8.59 -2.25
C ALA A 34 -3.58 9.52 -3.45
N SER A 35 -4.27 10.66 -3.24
CA SER A 35 -4.51 11.66 -4.29
C SER A 35 -3.21 12.29 -4.79
N ARG A 36 -2.27 12.62 -3.90
CA ARG A 36 -0.95 13.11 -4.29
C ARG A 36 -0.16 12.07 -5.09
N THR A 37 -0.25 10.79 -4.73
CA THR A 37 0.36 9.71 -5.49
C THR A 37 -0.28 9.59 -6.87
N SER A 38 -1.61 9.65 -6.96
CA SER A 38 -2.32 9.69 -8.25
C SER A 38 -1.85 10.86 -9.12
N ALA A 39 -1.77 12.08 -8.56
CA ALA A 39 -1.29 13.25 -9.26
C ALA A 39 0.19 13.15 -9.69
N LEU A 40 1.05 12.55 -8.86
CA LEU A 40 2.44 12.25 -9.25
C LEU A 40 2.47 11.34 -10.47
N LEU A 41 1.65 10.29 -10.50
CA LEU A 41 1.61 9.35 -11.62
C LEU A 41 0.99 9.98 -12.87
N THR A 42 -0.14 10.68 -12.76
CA THR A 42 -0.83 11.28 -13.91
C THR A 42 -0.09 12.52 -14.41
N SER A 43 -0.03 13.58 -13.63
CA SER A 43 0.53 14.86 -14.05
C SER A 43 2.06 14.87 -14.05
N GLY A 44 2.70 14.14 -13.11
CA GLY A 44 4.16 14.12 -12.97
C GLY A 44 4.86 13.13 -13.90
N CYS A 45 4.20 12.01 -14.24
CA CYS A 45 4.78 10.91 -15.04
C CYS A 45 4.03 10.66 -16.35
N GLY A 46 2.85 11.24 -16.55
CA GLY A 46 2.03 11.02 -17.74
C GLY A 46 1.38 9.61 -17.78
N LEU A 47 1.22 8.96 -16.61
CA LEU A 47 0.68 7.62 -16.50
C LEU A 47 -0.84 7.66 -16.23
N GLY A 48 -1.53 6.58 -16.60
CA GLY A 48 -2.97 6.46 -16.43
C GLY A 48 -3.50 5.13 -16.93
N PRO A 49 -4.77 5.03 -17.32
CA PRO A 49 -5.35 3.80 -17.85
C PRO A 49 -4.53 3.21 -18.98
N GLY A 50 -4.24 1.91 -18.89
CA GLY A 50 -3.40 1.19 -19.86
C GLY A 50 -1.90 1.17 -19.52
N THR A 51 -1.46 1.85 -18.46
CA THR A 51 -0.09 1.78 -17.94
C THR A 51 0.03 0.85 -16.74
N ARG A 52 1.25 0.40 -16.43
CA ARG A 52 1.51 -0.62 -15.41
C ARG A 52 2.61 -0.20 -14.45
N VAL A 53 2.43 -0.49 -13.17
CA VAL A 53 3.44 -0.29 -12.13
C VAL A 53 3.80 -1.61 -11.46
N ALA A 54 5.11 -1.88 -11.35
CA ALA A 54 5.60 -2.96 -10.50
C ALA A 54 5.76 -2.46 -9.07
N VAL A 55 5.29 -3.24 -8.09
CA VAL A 55 5.32 -2.88 -6.66
C VAL A 55 6.07 -3.97 -5.89
N LEU A 56 7.30 -3.64 -5.48
CA LEU A 56 8.22 -4.47 -4.71
C LEU A 56 8.37 -3.87 -3.30
N LEU A 57 7.24 -3.80 -2.58
CA LEU A 57 7.15 -3.16 -1.27
C LEU A 57 6.55 -4.14 -0.25
N PRO A 58 7.01 -4.13 1.01
CA PRO A 58 6.35 -4.87 2.09
C PRO A 58 5.02 -4.21 2.46
N PRO A 59 4.14 -4.92 3.21
CA PRO A 59 2.98 -4.30 3.83
C PRO A 59 3.41 -3.14 4.75
N HIS A 60 2.98 -1.92 4.39
CA HIS A 60 3.35 -0.69 5.08
C HIS A 60 2.34 0.40 4.76
N TRP A 61 2.24 1.45 5.60
CA TRP A 61 1.32 2.56 5.31
C TRP A 61 1.66 3.30 4.00
N GLN A 62 2.94 3.44 3.66
CA GLN A 62 3.35 4.02 2.36
C GLN A 62 2.94 3.13 1.19
N THR A 63 2.99 1.81 1.38
CA THR A 63 2.52 0.85 0.37
C THR A 63 1.02 0.97 0.15
N ALA A 64 0.23 1.15 1.22
CA ALA A 64 -1.20 1.43 1.11
C ALA A 64 -1.46 2.71 0.28
N VAL A 65 -0.74 3.79 0.58
CA VAL A 65 -0.81 5.06 -0.16
C VAL A 65 -0.44 4.88 -1.63
N ALA A 66 0.64 4.15 -1.92
CA ALA A 66 1.12 3.90 -3.28
C ALA A 66 0.11 3.09 -4.11
N LEU A 67 -0.44 2.02 -3.53
CA LEU A 67 -1.45 1.17 -4.18
C LEU A 67 -2.75 1.94 -4.45
N LEU A 68 -3.30 2.60 -3.42
CA LEU A 68 -4.52 3.38 -3.57
C LEU A 68 -4.35 4.52 -4.59
N GLY A 69 -3.18 5.18 -4.59
CA GLY A 69 -2.87 6.23 -5.56
C GLY A 69 -2.72 5.72 -6.98
N ALA A 70 -2.04 4.58 -7.19
CA ALA A 70 -1.89 3.95 -8.50
C ALA A 70 -3.27 3.53 -9.07
N TRP A 71 -4.08 2.86 -8.25
CA TRP A 71 -5.44 2.51 -8.66
C TRP A 71 -6.31 3.74 -8.93
N SER A 72 -6.19 4.81 -8.13
CA SER A 72 -6.92 6.07 -8.39
C SER A 72 -6.49 6.75 -9.69
N ALA A 73 -5.25 6.54 -10.13
CA ALA A 73 -4.75 6.99 -11.44
C ALA A 73 -5.17 6.07 -12.61
N GLY A 74 -5.81 4.94 -12.34
CA GLY A 74 -6.12 3.93 -13.35
C GLY A 74 -4.92 3.10 -13.81
N VAL A 75 -3.82 3.12 -13.06
CA VAL A 75 -2.61 2.36 -13.34
C VAL A 75 -2.77 0.94 -12.81
N ALA A 76 -2.55 -0.06 -13.65
CA ALA A 76 -2.61 -1.46 -13.25
C ALA A 76 -1.37 -1.85 -12.43
N VAL A 77 -1.58 -2.58 -11.32
CA VAL A 77 -0.52 -2.93 -10.37
C VAL A 77 -0.06 -4.38 -10.58
N SER A 78 1.25 -4.60 -10.64
CA SER A 78 1.89 -5.90 -10.47
C SER A 78 2.55 -5.95 -9.10
N TYR A 79 1.88 -6.55 -8.11
CA TYR A 79 2.40 -6.67 -6.76
C TYR A 79 3.24 -7.93 -6.61
N ARG A 80 4.51 -7.77 -6.20
CA ARG A 80 5.45 -8.89 -6.03
C ARG A 80 5.74 -9.10 -4.56
N LEU A 81 5.40 -10.32 -4.08
CA LEU A 81 5.63 -10.71 -2.70
C LEU A 81 7.13 -10.82 -2.38
N SER A 82 7.50 -10.67 -1.11
CA SER A 82 8.87 -10.84 -0.63
C SER A 82 9.36 -12.28 -0.81
N THR A 83 8.43 -13.22 -0.77
CA THR A 83 8.68 -14.66 -0.97
C THR A 83 8.81 -15.06 -2.44
N SER A 84 8.64 -14.13 -3.39
CA SER A 84 8.84 -14.42 -4.81
C SER A 84 10.32 -14.67 -5.06
N VAL A 85 10.66 -15.94 -5.27
CA VAL A 85 12.05 -16.38 -5.49
C VAL A 85 12.51 -15.95 -6.87
N ALA A 86 13.72 -15.38 -6.96
CA ALA A 86 14.38 -15.10 -8.22
C ALA A 86 14.47 -16.41 -9.06
N GLY A 87 14.03 -16.32 -10.32
CA GLY A 87 14.13 -17.43 -11.28
C GLY A 87 12.87 -18.28 -11.47
N LEU A 88 11.77 -18.03 -10.74
CA LEU A 88 10.48 -18.45 -11.25
C LEU A 88 10.04 -17.44 -12.33
N PRO A 89 9.61 -17.90 -13.52
CA PRO A 89 9.08 -16.99 -14.52
C PRO A 89 7.82 -16.35 -13.90
N VAL A 90 7.97 -15.12 -13.45
CA VAL A 90 6.84 -14.20 -13.46
C VAL A 90 6.68 -13.93 -14.94
N ASP A 91 5.50 -14.19 -15.51
CA ASP A 91 5.23 -13.89 -16.90
C ASP A 91 5.81 -12.50 -17.17
N ASP A 92 6.84 -12.46 -18.01
CA ASP A 92 7.60 -11.24 -18.30
C ASP A 92 6.74 -10.38 -19.22
N ASP A 93 5.91 -9.60 -18.60
CA ASP A 93 4.99 -8.70 -19.29
C ASP A 93 5.71 -7.49 -19.93
N GLY A 94 7.03 -7.55 -20.07
CA GLY A 94 7.83 -6.47 -20.63
C GLY A 94 8.08 -5.33 -19.62
N PRO A 95 8.67 -4.21 -20.08
CA PRO A 95 9.03 -3.11 -19.20
C PRO A 95 7.78 -2.47 -18.56
N PHE A 96 7.90 -2.10 -17.29
CA PHE A 96 6.88 -1.34 -16.58
C PHE A 96 7.02 0.16 -16.84
N ASP A 97 5.90 0.89 -16.74
CA ASP A 97 5.92 2.35 -16.85
C ASP A 97 6.47 2.98 -15.58
N ALA A 98 6.14 2.38 -14.42
CA ALA A 98 6.71 2.77 -13.13
C ALA A 98 7.12 1.57 -12.28
N LEU A 99 8.04 1.82 -11.34
CA LEU A 99 8.51 0.89 -10.33
C LEU A 99 8.45 1.56 -8.96
N PHE A 100 7.82 0.88 -8.01
CA PHE A 100 7.85 1.18 -6.59
C PHE A 100 8.65 0.10 -5.88
N VAL A 101 9.78 0.45 -5.31
CA VAL A 101 10.69 -0.53 -4.68
C VAL A 101 11.19 -0.01 -3.34
N SER A 102 11.28 -0.89 -2.34
CA SER A 102 11.94 -0.55 -1.08
C SER A 102 13.46 -0.65 -1.24
N ARG A 103 14.20 0.12 -0.43
CA ARG A 103 15.65 0.07 -0.43
C ARG A 103 16.16 -1.34 -0.15
N GLY A 104 15.61 -2.03 0.85
CA GLY A 104 16.01 -3.40 1.18
C GLY A 104 15.82 -4.37 0.01
N ARG A 105 14.76 -4.20 -0.79
CA ARG A 105 14.52 -5.03 -1.98
C ARG A 105 15.46 -4.68 -3.15
N LEU A 106 15.86 -3.42 -3.25
CA LEU A 106 16.82 -2.97 -4.26
C LEU A 106 18.23 -3.48 -3.97
N ASP A 107 18.59 -3.55 -2.69
CA ASP A 107 19.93 -4.00 -2.24
C ASP A 107 20.04 -5.54 -2.16
N ASP A 108 18.92 -6.25 -2.27
CA ASP A 108 18.91 -7.73 -2.24
C ASP A 108 19.22 -8.28 -3.64
N TRP A 109 20.41 -8.86 -3.78
CA TRP A 109 20.89 -9.46 -5.04
C TRP A 109 20.06 -10.68 -5.51
N LEU A 110 19.20 -11.25 -4.67
CA LEU A 110 18.29 -12.32 -5.00
C LEU A 110 16.99 -11.83 -5.64
N VAL A 111 16.74 -10.52 -5.57
CA VAL A 111 15.52 -9.91 -6.11
C VAL A 111 15.77 -9.45 -7.55
N ASP A 112 14.99 -9.99 -8.48
CA ASP A 112 14.93 -9.47 -9.83
C ASP A 112 14.09 -8.19 -9.85
N VAL A 113 14.77 -7.04 -9.99
CA VAL A 113 14.12 -5.73 -10.03
C VAL A 113 13.80 -5.40 -11.48
N PRO A 114 12.52 -5.34 -11.86
CA PRO A 114 12.14 -5.12 -13.26
C PRO A 114 12.53 -3.73 -13.75
N SER A 115 12.78 -3.63 -15.06
CA SER A 115 13.03 -2.35 -15.69
C SER A 115 11.77 -1.49 -15.73
N ALA A 116 11.92 -0.18 -15.51
CA ALA A 116 10.83 0.78 -15.58
C ALA A 116 11.32 2.17 -16.00
N THR A 117 10.42 2.93 -16.64
CA THR A 117 10.69 4.32 -17.06
C THR A 117 10.81 5.25 -15.87
N HIS A 118 9.88 5.16 -14.92
CA HIS A 118 9.88 5.95 -13.69
C HIS A 118 10.16 5.04 -12.50
N ARG A 119 11.17 5.39 -11.68
CA ARG A 119 11.59 4.55 -10.56
C ARG A 119 11.52 5.34 -9.26
N PHE A 120 10.75 4.80 -8.30
CA PHE A 120 10.56 5.42 -6.99
C PHE A 120 11.09 4.52 -5.89
N LEU A 121 11.93 5.10 -5.04
CA LEU A 121 12.51 4.44 -3.88
C LEU A 121 11.70 4.78 -2.65
N PHE A 122 11.37 3.75 -1.87
CA PHE A 122 10.63 3.87 -0.63
C PHE A 122 11.53 3.54 0.55
N ASP A 123 11.53 4.43 1.54
CA ASP A 123 12.15 4.17 2.83
C ASP A 123 11.12 3.45 3.72
N VAL A 124 11.07 2.12 3.60
CA VAL A 124 10.19 1.23 4.36
C VAL A 124 10.98 0.03 4.86
N GLY A 125 10.92 -0.25 6.16
CA GLY A 125 11.67 -1.32 6.80
C GLY A 125 12.80 -0.83 7.71
N ASP A 126 13.82 -1.65 7.97
CA ASP A 126 14.90 -1.36 8.93
C ASP A 126 15.98 -0.42 8.36
N GLU A 127 15.60 0.84 8.11
CA GLU A 127 16.41 1.80 7.34
C GLU A 127 17.08 2.85 8.23
N LYS A 128 17.99 2.40 9.06
CA LYS A 128 18.81 3.29 9.91
C LYS A 128 20.02 3.91 9.18
N ARG A 129 20.19 3.69 7.87
CA ARG A 129 21.37 4.19 7.13
C ARG A 129 20.95 5.28 6.14
N PRO A 130 21.47 6.51 6.27
CA PRO A 130 21.40 7.51 5.22
C PRO A 130 22.29 7.04 4.06
N VAL A 131 21.71 6.32 3.12
CA VAL A 131 22.37 5.90 1.89
C VAL A 131 21.86 6.80 0.76
N ALA A 132 22.76 7.29 -0.08
CA ALA A 132 22.38 8.11 -1.23
C ALA A 132 21.37 7.37 -2.12
N THR A 133 20.42 8.11 -2.67
CA THR A 133 19.48 7.59 -3.64
C THR A 133 20.23 7.17 -4.91
N PRO A 134 20.11 5.91 -5.38
CA PRO A 134 20.80 5.45 -6.56
C PRO A 134 20.41 6.24 -7.82
N ASP A 135 21.32 6.33 -8.79
CA ASP A 135 21.06 7.01 -10.04
C ASP A 135 19.84 6.45 -10.76
N GLY A 136 18.99 7.34 -11.27
CA GLY A 136 17.76 6.98 -11.97
C GLY A 136 16.56 6.69 -11.05
N TYR A 137 16.73 6.77 -9.71
CA TYR A 137 15.64 6.66 -8.75
C TYR A 137 15.27 8.04 -8.16
N ARG A 138 14.01 8.19 -7.76
CA ARG A 138 13.49 9.35 -7.02
C ARG A 138 12.92 8.85 -5.69
N GLU A 139 13.16 9.56 -4.61
CA GLU A 139 12.53 9.26 -3.32
C GLU A 139 11.03 9.53 -3.40
N PHE A 140 10.22 8.56 -2.95
CA PHE A 140 8.78 8.62 -3.10
C PHE A 140 8.14 9.76 -2.34
N LEU A 141 8.32 9.82 -1.01
CA LEU A 141 7.67 10.85 -0.18
C LEU A 141 8.05 12.29 -0.57
N PRO A 142 9.33 12.61 -0.80
CA PRO A 142 9.70 13.93 -1.31
C PRO A 142 9.06 14.27 -2.66
N SER A 143 8.90 13.26 -3.54
CA SER A 143 8.26 13.46 -4.84
C SER A 143 6.78 13.83 -4.75
N LEU A 144 6.09 13.50 -3.65
CA LEU A 144 4.69 13.86 -3.44
C LEU A 144 4.47 15.31 -3.04
N GLY A 145 5.51 15.99 -2.50
CA GLY A 145 5.38 17.32 -1.88
C GLY A 145 4.88 18.44 -2.80
N SER A 146 5.08 18.32 -4.12
CA SER A 146 4.69 19.31 -5.13
C SER A 146 3.35 19.03 -5.81
N HIS A 147 2.70 17.90 -5.49
CA HIS A 147 1.47 17.48 -6.17
C HIS A 147 0.21 17.81 -5.37
N ALA A 148 -0.89 18.05 -6.10
CA ALA A 148 -2.18 18.35 -5.50
C ALA A 148 -2.71 17.16 -4.67
N SER A 149 -3.43 17.45 -3.60
CA SER A 149 -4.07 16.46 -2.75
C SER A 149 -5.51 16.14 -3.15
N ASP A 150 -6.02 16.80 -4.18
CA ASP A 150 -7.36 16.55 -4.70
C ASP A 150 -7.32 15.51 -5.83
N PRO A 151 -8.31 14.62 -5.91
CA PRO A 151 -8.41 13.66 -7.00
C PRO A 151 -8.48 14.36 -8.37
N ASP A 152 -7.82 13.80 -9.37
CA ASP A 152 -7.93 14.27 -10.74
C ASP A 152 -9.33 13.93 -11.29
N PRO A 153 -10.17 14.92 -11.59
CA PRO A 153 -11.53 14.67 -12.06
C PRO A 153 -11.59 14.08 -13.48
N SER A 154 -10.47 14.02 -14.19
CA SER A 154 -10.41 13.47 -15.55
C SER A 154 -10.28 11.92 -15.56
N VAL A 155 -9.93 11.30 -14.44
CA VAL A 155 -9.78 9.85 -14.34
C VAL A 155 -11.10 9.20 -13.98
N PHE A 156 -11.72 8.53 -14.94
CA PHE A 156 -12.95 7.77 -14.75
C PHE A 156 -12.64 6.27 -14.74
N LEU A 157 -12.78 5.63 -13.59
CA LEU A 157 -12.57 4.20 -13.42
C LEU A 157 -13.89 3.43 -13.52
N ARG A 158 -13.86 2.30 -14.23
CA ARG A 158 -14.98 1.35 -14.34
C ARG A 158 -14.62 0.06 -13.60
N ALA A 159 -15.65 -0.64 -13.14
CA ALA A 159 -15.46 -1.96 -12.53
C ALA A 159 -14.78 -2.98 -13.48
N THR A 160 -14.87 -2.74 -14.80
CA THR A 160 -14.26 -3.58 -15.85
C THR A 160 -12.83 -3.20 -16.19
N ASP A 161 -12.30 -2.08 -15.67
CA ASP A 161 -10.94 -1.67 -15.95
C ASP A 161 -9.95 -2.55 -15.16
N PRO A 162 -8.75 -2.84 -15.71
CA PRO A 162 -7.77 -3.68 -15.03
C PRO A 162 -7.21 -2.97 -13.79
N ALA A 163 -7.27 -3.64 -12.64
CA ALA A 163 -6.64 -3.23 -11.39
C ALA A 163 -5.22 -3.80 -11.26
N THR A 164 -4.97 -4.93 -11.91
CA THR A 164 -3.67 -5.62 -11.86
C THR A 164 -3.15 -5.89 -13.27
N ALA A 165 -1.84 -6.06 -13.38
CA ALA A 165 -1.16 -6.25 -14.67
C ALA A 165 -1.56 -7.55 -15.39
N ASP A 166 -2.04 -8.56 -14.65
CA ASP A 166 -2.59 -9.81 -15.19
C ASP A 166 -4.01 -9.67 -15.77
N GLY A 167 -4.58 -8.45 -15.74
CA GLY A 167 -5.91 -8.16 -16.27
C GLY A 167 -7.06 -8.36 -15.28
N THR A 168 -6.80 -8.76 -14.03
CA THR A 168 -7.85 -8.81 -13.00
C THR A 168 -8.44 -7.41 -12.78
N THR A 169 -9.76 -7.30 -12.89
CA THR A 169 -10.46 -6.01 -12.89
C THR A 169 -10.76 -5.50 -11.48
N PHE A 170 -11.06 -4.20 -11.37
CA PHE A 170 -11.52 -3.60 -10.10
C PHE A 170 -12.75 -4.29 -9.53
N GLY A 171 -13.70 -4.69 -10.41
CA GLY A 171 -14.90 -5.42 -10.00
C GLY A 171 -14.59 -6.79 -9.41
N GLN A 172 -13.68 -7.54 -10.03
CA GLN A 172 -13.25 -8.86 -9.54
C GLN A 172 -12.53 -8.73 -8.19
N TRP A 173 -11.59 -7.78 -8.07
CA TRP A 173 -10.89 -7.54 -6.80
C TRP A 173 -11.84 -7.08 -5.70
N GLY A 174 -12.77 -6.17 -6.02
CA GLY A 174 -13.80 -5.73 -5.08
C GLY A 174 -14.68 -6.86 -4.59
N SER A 175 -15.13 -7.74 -5.49
CA SER A 175 -15.93 -8.91 -5.14
C SER A 175 -15.16 -9.88 -4.25
N LEU A 176 -13.91 -10.17 -4.60
CA LEU A 176 -13.05 -11.06 -3.82
C LEU A 176 -12.75 -10.49 -2.43
N ALA A 177 -12.45 -9.18 -2.33
CA ALA A 177 -12.24 -8.52 -1.05
C ALA A 177 -13.49 -8.59 -0.16
N HIS A 178 -14.65 -8.38 -0.75
CA HIS A 178 -15.93 -8.47 -0.04
C HIS A 178 -16.21 -9.90 0.46
N GLU A 179 -16.01 -10.91 -0.38
CA GLU A 179 -16.18 -12.32 0.03
C GLU A 179 -15.22 -12.71 1.17
N LEU A 180 -13.97 -12.28 1.10
CA LEU A 180 -13.00 -12.53 2.17
C LEU A 180 -13.41 -11.82 3.47
N GLY A 181 -13.94 -10.61 3.38
CA GLY A 181 -14.48 -9.89 4.53
C GLY A 181 -15.66 -10.62 5.17
N GLN A 182 -16.59 -11.13 4.35
CA GLN A 182 -17.71 -11.95 4.85
C GLN A 182 -17.25 -13.25 5.51
N ARG A 183 -16.26 -13.95 4.93
CA ARG A 183 -15.71 -15.18 5.51
C ARG A 183 -14.97 -14.93 6.84
N ALA A 184 -14.40 -13.76 7.01
CA ALA A 184 -13.76 -13.32 8.25
C ALA A 184 -14.74 -12.64 9.22
N ASP A 185 -16.02 -12.64 8.91
CA ASP A 185 -17.12 -12.05 9.70
C ASP A 185 -16.91 -10.55 10.01
N LEU A 186 -16.24 -9.84 9.09
CA LEU A 186 -15.96 -8.41 9.25
C LEU A 186 -17.17 -7.54 8.95
N ALA A 187 -17.40 -6.57 9.82
CA ALA A 187 -18.48 -5.59 9.70
C ALA A 187 -17.95 -4.14 9.68
N ARG A 188 -18.83 -3.23 9.28
CA ARG A 188 -18.53 -1.80 9.33
C ARG A 188 -18.25 -1.36 10.78
N GLY A 189 -17.13 -0.67 10.96
CA GLY A 189 -16.69 -0.16 12.25
C GLY A 189 -15.77 -1.09 13.01
N ASP A 190 -15.54 -2.30 12.50
CA ASP A 190 -14.53 -3.19 13.06
C ASP A 190 -13.12 -2.60 12.95
N ARG A 191 -12.26 -3.10 13.81
CA ARG A 191 -10.84 -2.76 13.81
C ARG A 191 -10.01 -4.04 13.74
N VAL A 192 -9.33 -4.21 12.61
CA VAL A 192 -8.70 -5.46 12.22
C VAL A 192 -7.19 -5.36 12.41
N LEU A 193 -6.61 -6.18 13.29
CA LEU A 193 -5.17 -6.33 13.41
C LEU A 193 -4.70 -7.38 12.41
N VAL A 194 -3.65 -7.02 11.66
CA VAL A 194 -3.07 -7.88 10.62
C VAL A 194 -1.58 -8.02 10.85
N ASP A 195 -1.09 -9.26 10.93
CA ASP A 195 0.33 -9.56 10.91
C ASP A 195 0.85 -9.49 9.47
N ALA A 196 1.75 -8.52 9.22
CA ALA A 196 2.31 -8.29 7.90
C ALA A 196 3.11 -9.49 7.35
N ALA A 197 3.69 -10.30 8.22
CA ALA A 197 4.46 -11.48 7.83
C ALA A 197 3.56 -12.63 7.35
N GLU A 198 2.36 -12.76 7.93
CA GLU A 198 1.40 -13.81 7.55
C GLU A 198 0.51 -13.40 6.37
N HIS A 199 0.33 -12.09 6.17
CA HIS A 199 -0.60 -11.54 5.19
C HIS A 199 0.06 -10.47 4.31
N GLU A 200 1.02 -10.88 3.49
CA GLU A 200 1.78 -9.96 2.65
C GLU A 200 0.95 -9.38 1.47
N HIS A 201 -0.01 -10.16 0.94
CA HIS A 201 -0.77 -9.74 -0.23
C HIS A 201 -1.80 -8.64 0.10
N PRO A 202 -1.84 -7.50 -0.65
CA PRO A 202 -2.65 -6.32 -0.33
C PRO A 202 -4.16 -6.59 -0.30
N LEU A 203 -4.63 -7.64 -0.96
CA LEU A 203 -6.01 -8.06 -0.86
C LEU A 203 -6.41 -8.34 0.60
N LYS A 204 -5.53 -9.00 1.38
CA LYS A 204 -5.84 -9.41 2.75
C LYS A 204 -5.67 -8.28 3.75
N TRP A 205 -4.53 -7.60 3.74
CA TRP A 205 -4.23 -6.60 4.77
C TRP A 205 -4.81 -5.21 4.48
N LEU A 206 -5.17 -4.91 3.23
CA LEU A 206 -5.67 -3.59 2.84
C LEU A 206 -7.11 -3.66 2.33
N LEU A 207 -7.35 -4.37 1.23
CA LEU A 207 -8.63 -4.30 0.53
C LEU A 207 -9.76 -4.99 1.28
N THR A 208 -9.52 -6.15 1.89
CA THR A 208 -10.54 -6.89 2.64
C THR A 208 -11.11 -6.08 3.81
N PRO A 209 -10.31 -5.54 4.75
CA PRO A 209 -10.85 -4.70 5.81
C PRO A 209 -11.54 -3.44 5.29
N LEU A 210 -10.93 -2.72 4.34
CA LEU A 210 -11.50 -1.49 3.81
C LEU A 210 -12.83 -1.73 3.07
N SER A 211 -12.98 -2.85 2.34
CA SER A 211 -14.23 -3.20 1.66
C SER A 211 -15.38 -3.51 2.63
N ALA A 212 -15.06 -4.02 3.82
CA ALA A 212 -16.02 -4.23 4.89
C ALA A 212 -16.38 -2.92 5.65
N GLY A 213 -15.65 -1.83 5.39
CA GLY A 213 -15.79 -0.59 6.16
C GLY A 213 -15.14 -0.64 7.52
N ALA A 214 -14.16 -1.54 7.68
CA ALA A 214 -13.34 -1.69 8.88
C ALA A 214 -12.07 -0.83 8.80
N SER A 215 -11.45 -0.59 9.95
CA SER A 215 -10.14 0.06 10.09
C SER A 215 -9.04 -0.99 10.29
N VAL A 216 -7.80 -0.63 9.94
CA VAL A 216 -6.66 -1.55 9.91
C VAL A 216 -5.62 -1.18 10.97
N VAL A 217 -5.11 -2.18 11.69
CA VAL A 217 -3.90 -2.11 12.51
C VAL A 217 -2.89 -3.08 11.92
N LEU A 218 -2.01 -2.59 11.07
CA LEU A 218 -0.99 -3.39 10.41
C LEU A 218 0.27 -3.45 11.28
N CYS A 219 0.73 -4.67 11.59
CA CYS A 219 1.90 -4.91 12.41
C CYS A 219 3.00 -5.59 11.61
N ALA A 220 4.12 -4.90 11.40
CA ALA A 220 5.35 -5.48 10.90
C ALA A 220 6.19 -5.98 12.08
N ASN A 221 6.94 -7.08 11.88
CA ASN A 221 7.80 -7.68 12.90
C ASN A 221 7.08 -7.89 14.24
N LEU A 222 5.84 -8.38 14.19
CA LEU A 222 4.93 -8.47 15.33
C LEU A 222 5.56 -9.23 16.51
N ASP A 223 5.77 -8.52 17.62
CA ASP A 223 6.11 -9.14 18.90
C ASP A 223 4.83 -9.71 19.55
N ARG A 224 4.69 -11.04 19.47
CA ARG A 224 3.52 -11.73 20.02
C ARG A 224 3.35 -11.55 21.53
N SER A 225 4.41 -11.19 22.26
CA SER A 225 4.31 -10.89 23.70
C SER A 225 3.57 -9.57 23.98
N ARG A 226 3.49 -8.68 22.98
CA ARG A 226 2.78 -7.39 23.04
C ARG A 226 1.38 -7.43 22.43
N LEU A 227 0.98 -8.56 21.87
CA LEU A 227 -0.27 -8.67 21.10
C LEU A 227 -1.49 -8.27 21.93
N ASP A 228 -1.66 -8.83 23.13
CA ASP A 228 -2.82 -8.54 23.99
C ASP A 228 -2.87 -7.06 24.39
N THR A 229 -1.71 -6.48 24.70
CA THR A 229 -1.61 -5.05 25.02
C THR A 229 -2.02 -4.18 23.83
N ARG A 230 -1.60 -4.56 22.61
CA ARG A 230 -1.95 -3.86 21.39
C ARG A 230 -3.42 -3.98 21.06
N ILE A 231 -3.99 -5.19 21.18
CA ILE A 231 -5.43 -5.44 21.00
C ILE A 231 -6.24 -4.50 21.90
N ALA A 232 -5.86 -4.41 23.19
CA ALA A 232 -6.55 -3.55 24.14
C ALA A 232 -6.37 -2.05 23.82
N ALA A 233 -5.14 -1.61 23.52
CA ALA A 233 -4.82 -0.20 23.23
C ALA A 233 -5.51 0.30 21.95
N GLU A 234 -5.50 -0.51 20.89
CA GLU A 234 -6.08 -0.21 19.59
C GLU A 234 -7.57 -0.56 19.50
N ARG A 235 -8.17 -1.15 20.53
CA ARG A 235 -9.56 -1.63 20.54
C ARG A 235 -9.86 -2.56 19.36
N VAL A 236 -8.95 -3.49 19.11
CA VAL A 236 -9.05 -4.46 18.00
C VAL A 236 -10.25 -5.38 18.25
N THR A 237 -11.06 -5.57 17.20
CA THR A 237 -12.23 -6.47 17.23
C THR A 237 -11.93 -7.82 16.56
N HIS A 238 -11.02 -7.83 15.56
CA HIS A 238 -10.64 -9.03 14.81
C HIS A 238 -9.13 -9.09 14.63
N VAL A 239 -8.56 -10.28 14.63
CA VAL A 239 -7.16 -10.56 14.32
C VAL A 239 -7.14 -11.52 13.12
N LEU A 240 -6.41 -11.15 12.06
CA LEU A 240 -6.15 -11.93 10.87
C LEU A 240 -4.71 -12.43 10.83
#